data_155478638f20ff565af227b14ce96b00
#
_entry.id   155478638f20ff565af227b14ce96b00
#
_cell.length_a   1.000
_cell.length_b   1.000
_cell.length_c   1.000
_cell.angle_alpha   90.00
_cell.angle_beta   90.00
_cell.angle_gamma   90.00
#
_symmetry.space_group_name_H-M   'P 1'
#
loop_
_entity.id
_entity.type
_entity.pdbx_description
1 polymer ?
#
loop_
_entity_poly.entity_id
_entity_poly.type
_entity_poly.pdbx_seq_one_letter_code
_entity_poly.pdbx_strand_id
1 'polypeptide(L)'
;MIARRRQLLLGAGAAALLGAAGQGPAAAQAFDASHAAWTLLLKKHVVLLRGGQASQVRYAGFAADRAPLKAYLDGLSAVPEALFKGWSPAAQQAFLMNAYNASTVELILTKYPELKSIKELGSLLSSPWKPKWIALLGGRLSLDDIEHGLLRARGVYDEPRVHFAVNCASIGCPMLREEAFVAERLPAQLAQQTERFMADRTRNRWNTQRRRLELSKIFDWYGDDFTLGHQGIRSLKAFAGAHAERLADAPADRARLQSGDFGIAFLDYDWALNDVR
;
A
#
# COMPACT_ATOMS: atom_id res chain seq x y z
N MET A 1 -97.57 -31.59 14.08
CA MET A 1 -96.89 -30.48 14.82
C MET A 1 -95.42 -30.65 14.60
N ILE A 2 -94.78 -29.70 13.95
CA ILE A 2 -93.49 -29.79 13.32
C ILE A 2 -92.42 -29.16 14.25
N ALA A 3 -91.42 -29.95 14.69
CA ALA A 3 -90.31 -29.45 15.47
C ALA A 3 -89.08 -29.16 14.53
N ARG A 4 -88.73 -27.90 14.48
CA ARG A 4 -87.54 -27.43 13.75
C ARG A 4 -86.25 -27.68 14.56
N ARG A 5 -85.30 -28.44 14.03
CA ARG A 5 -83.94 -28.55 14.51
C ARG A 5 -83.10 -27.37 13.96
N ARG A 6 -82.44 -26.64 14.86
CA ARG A 6 -81.41 -25.68 14.52
C ARG A 6 -80.07 -26.40 14.51
N GLN A 7 -79.38 -26.37 13.39
CA GLN A 7 -77.98 -26.78 13.26
C GLN A 7 -77.06 -25.62 13.65
N LEU A 8 -76.15 -25.87 14.59
CA LEU A 8 -75.04 -24.98 14.93
C LEU A 8 -73.88 -25.30 14.01
N LEU A 9 -73.43 -24.33 13.21
CA LEU A 9 -72.19 -24.39 12.45
C LEU A 9 -71.03 -23.94 13.34
N LEU A 10 -70.14 -24.83 13.66
CA LEU A 10 -68.85 -24.52 14.29
C LEU A 10 -67.86 -24.12 13.19
N GLY A 11 -67.52 -22.82 13.13
CA GLY A 11 -66.43 -22.32 12.32
C GLY A 11 -65.09 -22.59 12.95
N ALA A 12 -64.24 -23.42 12.32
CA ALA A 12 -62.85 -23.58 12.68
C ALA A 12 -62.01 -22.47 12.11
N GLY A 13 -61.55 -21.54 12.94
CA GLY A 13 -60.60 -20.52 12.54
C GLY A 13 -59.17 -21.13 12.51
N ALA A 14 -58.62 -21.23 11.31
CA ALA A 14 -57.21 -21.57 11.15
C ALA A 14 -56.35 -20.34 11.39
N ALA A 15 -55.63 -20.29 12.51
CA ALA A 15 -54.60 -19.27 12.76
C ALA A 15 -53.35 -19.59 11.97
N ALA A 16 -53.03 -18.79 10.92
CA ALA A 16 -51.80 -18.87 10.21
C ALA A 16 -50.69 -18.23 11.06
N LEU A 17 -49.80 -19.08 11.60
CA LEU A 17 -48.54 -18.66 12.21
C LEU A 17 -47.59 -18.26 11.09
N LEU A 18 -47.46 -16.95 10.84
CA LEU A 18 -46.38 -16.37 10.03
C LEU A 18 -45.07 -16.52 10.84
N GLY A 19 -44.28 -17.54 10.50
CA GLY A 19 -42.94 -17.72 11.00
C GLY A 19 -42.06 -16.55 10.51
N ALA A 20 -41.67 -15.64 11.40
CA ALA A 20 -40.60 -14.71 11.16
C ALA A 20 -39.31 -15.50 11.02
N ALA A 21 -38.84 -15.72 9.78
CA ALA A 21 -37.52 -16.22 9.52
C ALA A 21 -36.52 -15.16 10.01
N GLY A 22 -35.97 -15.35 11.20
CA GLY A 22 -34.89 -14.56 11.71
C GLY A 22 -33.72 -14.69 10.73
N GLN A 23 -33.35 -13.60 10.05
CA GLN A 23 -32.09 -13.51 9.35
C GLN A 23 -31.00 -13.63 10.43
N GLY A 24 -30.35 -14.80 10.50
CA GLY A 24 -29.14 -14.99 11.30
C GLY A 24 -28.10 -13.94 10.89
N PRO A 25 -27.17 -13.56 11.80
CA PRO A 25 -26.13 -12.60 11.47
C PRO A 25 -25.43 -13.10 10.21
N ALA A 26 -25.36 -12.22 9.19
CA ALA A 26 -24.60 -12.48 7.98
C ALA A 26 -23.21 -12.91 8.40
N ALA A 27 -22.81 -14.14 8.04
CA ALA A 27 -21.47 -14.63 8.32
C ALA A 27 -20.48 -13.58 7.82
N ALA A 28 -19.65 -13.04 8.72
CA ALA A 28 -18.64 -12.07 8.35
C ALA A 28 -17.79 -12.72 7.25
N GLN A 29 -17.84 -12.14 6.05
CA GLN A 29 -17.11 -12.66 4.91
C GLN A 29 -15.63 -12.69 5.26
N ALA A 30 -14.98 -13.85 5.16
CA ALA A 30 -13.57 -13.99 5.46
C ALA A 30 -12.77 -13.00 4.60
N PHE A 31 -11.80 -12.33 5.21
CA PHE A 31 -10.95 -11.38 4.49
C PHE A 31 -10.22 -12.07 3.33
N ASP A 32 -10.30 -11.48 2.14
CA ASP A 32 -9.57 -11.99 0.96
C ASP A 32 -8.08 -11.60 1.04
N ALA A 33 -7.25 -12.51 1.56
CA ALA A 33 -5.80 -12.34 1.67
C ALA A 33 -5.07 -12.28 0.31
N SER A 34 -5.74 -12.59 -0.80
CA SER A 34 -5.20 -12.39 -2.16
C SER A 34 -5.26 -10.92 -2.60
N HIS A 35 -6.01 -10.07 -1.89
CA HIS A 35 -6.26 -8.67 -2.24
C HIS A 35 -6.72 -8.49 -3.70
N ALA A 36 -7.53 -9.43 -4.22
CA ALA A 36 -7.93 -9.46 -5.63
C ALA A 36 -8.61 -8.17 -6.08
N ALA A 37 -9.53 -7.62 -5.26
CA ALA A 37 -10.23 -6.37 -5.57
C ALA A 37 -9.24 -5.18 -5.73
N TRP A 38 -8.24 -5.09 -4.88
CA TRP A 38 -7.19 -4.06 -4.98
C TRP A 38 -6.31 -4.25 -6.22
N THR A 39 -5.92 -5.49 -6.51
CA THR A 39 -5.17 -5.84 -7.73
C THR A 39 -5.92 -5.43 -9.00
N LEU A 40 -7.24 -5.62 -9.06
CA LEU A 40 -8.06 -5.19 -10.22
C LEU A 40 -8.01 -3.67 -10.40
N LEU A 41 -8.16 -2.90 -9.32
CA LEU A 41 -8.06 -1.44 -9.36
C LEU A 41 -6.67 -0.96 -9.77
N LEU A 42 -5.62 -1.55 -9.22
CA LEU A 42 -4.23 -1.23 -9.57
C LEU A 42 -3.95 -1.48 -11.05
N LYS A 43 -4.32 -2.66 -11.59
CA LYS A 43 -4.15 -3.00 -13.00
C LYS A 43 -4.87 -2.03 -13.94
N LYS A 44 -6.02 -1.52 -13.52
CA LYS A 44 -6.83 -0.58 -14.31
C LYS A 44 -6.26 0.84 -14.30
N HIS A 45 -5.69 1.28 -13.18
CA HIS A 45 -5.39 2.69 -12.95
C HIS A 45 -3.91 3.03 -12.78
N VAL A 46 -3.04 2.04 -12.61
CA VAL A 46 -1.58 2.27 -12.59
C VAL A 46 -1.01 2.17 -13.99
N VAL A 47 -0.27 3.20 -14.40
CA VAL A 47 0.40 3.27 -15.71
C VAL A 47 1.88 3.12 -15.51
N LEU A 48 2.44 2.04 -16.03
CA LEU A 48 3.88 1.78 -15.96
C LEU A 48 4.64 2.72 -16.91
N LEU A 49 5.75 3.24 -16.43
CA LEU A 49 6.65 4.11 -17.16
C LEU A 49 8.04 3.49 -17.22
N ARG A 50 8.81 3.88 -18.25
CA ARG A 50 10.23 3.50 -18.40
C ARG A 50 10.48 1.99 -18.24
N GLY A 51 9.68 1.17 -18.93
CA GLY A 51 9.82 -0.29 -18.84
C GLY A 51 9.47 -0.87 -17.46
N GLY A 52 8.62 -0.19 -16.67
CA GLY A 52 8.19 -0.63 -15.35
C GLY A 52 9.08 -0.16 -14.19
N GLN A 53 10.02 0.77 -14.44
CA GLN A 53 10.87 1.35 -13.40
C GLN A 53 10.17 2.43 -12.57
N ALA A 54 9.08 2.99 -13.09
CA ALA A 54 8.25 3.99 -12.42
C ALA A 54 6.79 3.80 -12.82
N SER A 55 5.88 4.49 -12.13
CA SER A 55 4.47 4.54 -12.48
C SER A 55 3.88 5.91 -12.26
N GLN A 56 2.78 6.16 -12.99
CA GLN A 56 1.80 7.20 -12.69
C GLN A 56 0.46 6.57 -12.39
N VAL A 57 -0.43 7.35 -11.79
CA VAL A 57 -1.75 6.91 -11.34
C VAL A 57 -2.84 7.70 -12.05
N ARG A 58 -3.83 7.02 -12.63
CA ARG A 58 -5.05 7.65 -13.17
C ARG A 58 -6.00 7.96 -12.03
N TYR A 59 -5.78 9.06 -11.30
CA TYR A 59 -6.65 9.43 -10.18
C TYR A 59 -8.09 9.73 -10.64
N ALA A 60 -8.31 10.27 -11.84
CA ALA A 60 -9.65 10.41 -12.42
C ALA A 60 -10.35 9.05 -12.57
N GLY A 61 -9.60 8.01 -12.95
CA GLY A 61 -10.12 6.65 -13.02
C GLY A 61 -10.46 6.07 -11.64
N PHE A 62 -9.59 6.26 -10.65
CA PHE A 62 -9.91 5.89 -9.27
C PHE A 62 -11.12 6.65 -8.72
N ALA A 63 -11.29 7.94 -9.06
CA ALA A 63 -12.47 8.71 -8.68
C ALA A 63 -13.76 8.12 -9.26
N ALA A 64 -13.74 7.65 -10.52
CA ALA A 64 -14.86 6.96 -11.14
C ALA A 64 -15.14 5.59 -10.50
N ASP A 65 -14.09 4.87 -10.06
CA ASP A 65 -14.18 3.58 -9.38
C ASP A 65 -14.07 3.73 -7.85
N ARG A 66 -14.46 4.88 -7.28
CA ARG A 66 -14.32 5.11 -5.83
C ARG A 66 -15.15 4.16 -4.98
N ALA A 67 -16.30 3.69 -5.46
CA ALA A 67 -17.13 2.74 -4.73
C ALA A 67 -16.40 1.39 -4.50
N PRO A 68 -15.81 0.71 -5.50
CA PRO A 68 -14.98 -0.49 -5.25
C PRO A 68 -13.73 -0.21 -4.41
N LEU A 69 -13.10 0.98 -4.51
CA LEU A 69 -11.99 1.34 -3.60
C LEU A 69 -12.47 1.40 -2.14
N LYS A 70 -13.60 2.06 -1.89
CA LYS A 70 -14.19 2.13 -0.54
C LYS A 70 -14.57 0.75 0.00
N ALA A 71 -15.20 -0.10 -0.83
CA ALA A 71 -15.52 -1.47 -0.45
C ALA A 71 -14.27 -2.27 -0.04
N TYR A 72 -13.15 -2.08 -0.75
CA TYR A 72 -11.88 -2.69 -0.38
C TYR A 72 -11.35 -2.15 0.96
N LEU A 73 -11.38 -0.82 1.18
CA LEU A 73 -10.98 -0.20 2.45
C LEU A 73 -11.86 -0.65 3.62
N ASP A 74 -13.18 -0.81 3.40
CA ASP A 74 -14.11 -1.33 4.41
C ASP A 74 -13.77 -2.78 4.76
N GLY A 75 -13.40 -3.61 3.76
CA GLY A 75 -12.91 -4.97 3.97
C GLY A 75 -11.64 -5.01 4.82
N LEU A 76 -10.68 -4.09 4.59
CA LEU A 76 -9.49 -3.98 5.44
C LEU A 76 -9.86 -3.56 6.87
N SER A 77 -10.78 -2.61 7.02
CA SER A 77 -11.20 -2.10 8.33
C SER A 77 -11.92 -3.15 9.18
N ALA A 78 -12.57 -4.12 8.53
CA ALA A 78 -13.28 -5.21 9.20
C ALA A 78 -12.35 -6.28 9.79
N VAL A 79 -11.05 -6.27 9.47
CA VAL A 79 -10.07 -7.23 10.01
C VAL A 79 -9.79 -6.92 11.49
N PRO A 80 -10.13 -7.84 12.43
CA PRO A 80 -9.82 -7.64 13.84
C PRO A 80 -8.31 -7.72 14.09
N GLU A 81 -7.81 -6.94 15.04
CA GLU A 81 -6.40 -6.95 15.43
C GLU A 81 -5.92 -8.35 15.86
N ALA A 82 -6.76 -9.10 16.58
CA ALA A 82 -6.44 -10.45 17.03
C ALA A 82 -6.22 -11.41 15.85
N LEU A 83 -7.03 -11.29 14.78
CA LEU A 83 -6.85 -12.06 13.55
C LEU A 83 -5.54 -11.68 12.84
N PHE A 84 -5.29 -10.39 12.68
CA PHE A 84 -4.05 -9.88 12.07
C PHE A 84 -2.80 -10.35 12.82
N LYS A 85 -2.79 -10.32 14.16
CA LYS A 85 -1.67 -10.79 14.98
C LYS A 85 -1.38 -12.28 14.81
N GLY A 86 -2.37 -13.08 14.42
CA GLY A 86 -2.21 -14.52 14.14
C GLY A 86 -1.62 -14.83 12.75
N TRP A 87 -1.49 -13.83 11.88
CA TRP A 87 -0.95 -14.04 10.54
C TRP A 87 0.58 -14.15 10.52
N SER A 88 1.11 -14.74 9.45
CA SER A 88 2.55 -14.74 9.20
C SER A 88 3.08 -13.30 9.01
N PRO A 89 4.36 -13.03 9.32
CA PRO A 89 4.96 -11.70 9.07
C PRO A 89 4.80 -11.22 7.63
N ALA A 90 4.87 -12.11 6.65
CA ALA A 90 4.65 -11.76 5.24
C ALA A 90 3.20 -11.32 4.96
N ALA A 91 2.20 -12.00 5.54
CA ALA A 91 0.80 -11.62 5.41
C ALA A 91 0.51 -10.28 6.10
N GLN A 92 1.07 -10.05 7.27
CA GLN A 92 0.94 -8.79 7.99
C GLN A 92 1.54 -7.63 7.19
N GLN A 93 2.75 -7.78 6.65
CA GLN A 93 3.39 -6.75 5.84
C GLN A 93 2.61 -6.46 4.56
N ALA A 94 2.18 -7.51 3.83
CA ALA A 94 1.39 -7.35 2.61
C ALA A 94 0.09 -6.56 2.89
N PHE A 95 -0.62 -6.92 3.96
CA PHE A 95 -1.82 -6.22 4.41
C PHE A 95 -1.56 -4.74 4.71
N LEU A 96 -0.53 -4.43 5.49
CA LEU A 96 -0.19 -3.06 5.88
C LEU A 96 0.24 -2.20 4.68
N MET A 97 1.05 -2.76 3.76
CA MET A 97 1.47 -2.07 2.54
C MET A 97 0.26 -1.75 1.63
N ASN A 98 -0.64 -2.71 1.45
CA ASN A 98 -1.85 -2.50 0.67
C ASN A 98 -2.80 -1.49 1.34
N ALA A 99 -2.95 -1.56 2.67
CA ALA A 99 -3.75 -0.61 3.43
C ALA A 99 -3.21 0.82 3.30
N TYR A 100 -1.89 1.00 3.43
CA TYR A 100 -1.23 2.29 3.22
C TYR A 100 -1.48 2.84 1.82
N ASN A 101 -1.22 2.02 0.78
CA ASN A 101 -1.34 2.44 -0.60
C ASN A 101 -2.79 2.78 -0.99
N ALA A 102 -3.76 1.95 -0.62
CA ALA A 102 -5.17 2.21 -0.90
C ALA A 102 -5.69 3.45 -0.14
N SER A 103 -5.27 3.62 1.12
CA SER A 103 -5.61 4.80 1.90
C SER A 103 -4.97 6.07 1.33
N THR A 104 -3.74 6.00 0.83
CA THR A 104 -3.09 7.13 0.16
C THR A 104 -3.86 7.54 -1.09
N VAL A 105 -4.31 6.59 -1.91
CA VAL A 105 -5.17 6.88 -3.07
C VAL A 105 -6.47 7.56 -2.62
N GLU A 106 -7.19 7.01 -1.62
CA GLU A 106 -8.43 7.62 -1.11
C GLU A 106 -8.17 9.03 -0.56
N LEU A 107 -7.05 9.27 0.13
CA LEU A 107 -6.67 10.58 0.63
C LEU A 107 -6.52 11.61 -0.52
N ILE A 108 -5.86 11.23 -1.61
CA ILE A 108 -5.73 12.09 -2.80
C ILE A 108 -7.11 12.42 -3.37
N LEU A 109 -8.01 11.42 -3.46
CA LEU A 109 -9.36 11.62 -4.01
C LEU A 109 -10.24 12.58 -3.20
N THR A 110 -9.86 12.91 -1.97
CA THR A 110 -10.62 13.89 -1.13
C THR A 110 -10.59 15.31 -1.69
N LYS A 111 -9.56 15.67 -2.46
CA LYS A 111 -9.39 17.00 -3.10
C LYS A 111 -9.03 16.93 -4.59
N TYR A 112 -9.07 15.75 -5.20
CA TYR A 112 -8.90 15.63 -6.64
C TYR A 112 -10.13 16.20 -7.36
N PRO A 113 -9.99 16.94 -8.49
CA PRO A 113 -8.80 17.12 -9.32
C PRO A 113 -7.93 18.35 -9.00
N GLU A 114 -8.24 19.16 -8.01
CA GLU A 114 -7.55 20.44 -7.74
C GLU A 114 -6.13 20.24 -7.20
N LEU A 115 -5.83 19.03 -6.69
CA LEU A 115 -4.59 18.72 -6.00
C LEU A 115 -3.40 18.62 -6.97
N LYS A 116 -2.31 19.34 -6.67
CA LYS A 116 -1.03 19.27 -7.40
C LYS A 116 0.06 18.49 -6.64
N SER A 117 -0.09 18.34 -5.34
CA SER A 117 0.82 17.62 -4.44
C SER A 117 0.08 17.14 -3.22
N ILE A 118 0.42 15.95 -2.70
CA ILE A 118 -0.12 15.45 -1.42
C ILE A 118 0.14 16.44 -0.27
N LYS A 119 1.22 17.24 -0.35
CA LYS A 119 1.55 18.25 0.67
C LYS A 119 0.46 19.30 0.86
N GLU A 120 -0.36 19.56 -0.14
CA GLU A 120 -1.48 20.51 -0.07
C GLU A 120 -2.64 19.99 0.80
N LEU A 121 -2.65 18.71 1.16
CA LEU A 121 -3.58 18.12 2.14
C LEU A 121 -3.18 18.38 3.60
N GLY A 122 -1.97 18.88 3.81
CA GLY A 122 -1.49 19.33 5.10
C GLY A 122 -1.67 20.83 5.30
N SER A 123 -1.02 21.36 6.33
CA SER A 123 -0.92 22.78 6.63
C SER A 123 0.52 23.13 7.04
N LEU A 124 0.79 24.40 7.31
CA LEU A 124 2.10 24.84 7.85
C LEU A 124 2.45 24.14 9.17
N LEU A 125 1.44 23.68 9.92
CA LEU A 125 1.60 23.07 11.25
C LEU A 125 1.29 21.56 11.27
N SER A 126 0.79 20.98 10.17
CA SER A 126 0.33 19.59 10.15
C SER A 126 0.72 18.89 8.85
N SER A 127 1.46 17.79 8.98
CA SER A 127 1.76 16.86 7.88
C SER A 127 0.50 16.13 7.42
N PRO A 128 0.27 15.91 6.10
CA PRO A 128 -0.89 15.17 5.60
C PRO A 128 -0.88 13.68 6.01
N TRP A 129 0.24 13.16 6.46
CA TRP A 129 0.39 11.76 6.90
C TRP A 129 -0.05 11.51 8.35
N LYS A 130 -0.18 12.57 9.19
CA LYS A 130 -0.46 12.47 10.63
C LYS A 130 -1.94 12.33 11.04
N PRO A 131 -2.93 12.83 10.28
CA PRO A 131 -4.33 12.70 10.69
C PRO A 131 -4.77 11.22 10.79
N LYS A 132 -5.39 10.86 11.92
CA LYS A 132 -5.88 9.51 12.22
C LYS A 132 -7.30 9.31 11.69
N TRP A 133 -7.43 9.01 10.42
CA TRP A 133 -8.71 8.81 9.76
C TRP A 133 -8.95 7.37 9.26
N ILE A 134 -7.88 6.57 9.15
CA ILE A 134 -7.92 5.21 8.60
C ILE A 134 -8.44 4.27 9.68
N ALA A 135 -9.64 3.70 9.49
CA ALA A 135 -10.15 2.64 10.34
C ALA A 135 -9.40 1.34 10.01
N LEU A 136 -8.60 0.82 10.94
CA LEU A 136 -7.79 -0.38 10.72
C LEU A 136 -7.50 -1.06 12.06
N LEU A 137 -7.55 -2.39 12.10
CA LEU A 137 -7.21 -3.20 13.28
C LEU A 137 -7.96 -2.79 14.55
N GLY A 138 -9.24 -2.41 14.41
CA GLY A 138 -10.10 -2.00 15.53
C GLY A 138 -9.86 -0.58 16.06
N GLY A 139 -8.95 0.18 15.47
CA GLY A 139 -8.61 1.55 15.84
C GLY A 139 -8.73 2.56 14.72
N ARG A 140 -8.24 3.78 14.99
CA ARG A 140 -8.02 4.80 13.96
C ARG A 140 -6.53 5.09 13.85
N LEU A 141 -5.97 4.87 12.67
CA LEU A 141 -4.56 5.06 12.36
C LEU A 141 -4.39 6.20 11.35
N SER A 142 -3.20 6.77 11.34
CA SER A 142 -2.70 7.65 10.29
C SER A 142 -1.85 6.86 9.31
N LEU A 143 -1.46 7.46 8.18
CA LEU A 143 -0.45 6.88 7.29
C LEU A 143 0.90 6.74 8.02
N ASP A 144 1.28 7.74 8.84
CA ASP A 144 2.49 7.67 9.69
C ASP A 144 2.43 6.49 10.68
N ASP A 145 1.28 6.23 11.31
CA ASP A 145 1.14 5.09 12.23
C ASP A 145 1.35 3.76 11.49
N ILE A 146 0.84 3.61 10.25
CA ILE A 146 1.02 2.39 9.46
C ILE A 146 2.47 2.24 9.02
N GLU A 147 3.09 3.28 8.47
CA GLU A 147 4.46 3.21 7.96
C GLU A 147 5.48 3.14 9.10
N HIS A 148 5.46 4.12 9.99
CA HIS A 148 6.51 4.27 11.02
C HIS A 148 6.21 3.46 12.27
N GLY A 149 4.93 3.34 12.65
CA GLY A 149 4.52 2.63 13.86
C GLY A 149 4.42 1.12 13.69
N LEU A 150 4.04 0.63 12.50
CA LEU A 150 3.81 -0.80 12.25
C LEU A 150 4.85 -1.40 11.31
N LEU A 151 4.95 -0.92 10.05
CA LEU A 151 5.84 -1.53 9.04
C LEU A 151 7.32 -1.38 9.41
N ARG A 152 7.72 -0.22 9.96
CA ARG A 152 9.09 0.11 10.34
C ARG A 152 9.39 -0.10 11.82
N ALA A 153 8.47 -0.70 12.59
CA ALA A 153 8.70 -0.99 14.00
C ALA A 153 9.95 -1.90 14.15
N ARG A 154 10.97 -1.41 14.85
CA ARG A 154 12.25 -2.11 15.01
C ARG A 154 12.08 -3.45 15.70
N GLY A 155 12.74 -4.47 15.19
CA GLY A 155 12.67 -5.83 15.71
C GLY A 155 11.39 -6.59 15.37
N VAL A 156 10.48 -5.99 14.57
CA VAL A 156 9.26 -6.64 14.11
C VAL A 156 9.46 -7.28 12.75
N TYR A 157 9.78 -6.49 11.74
CA TYR A 157 10.04 -6.99 10.38
C TYR A 157 11.47 -6.73 9.94
N ASP A 158 12.06 -5.59 10.32
CA ASP A 158 13.40 -5.11 9.93
C ASP A 158 13.63 -5.20 8.41
N GLU A 159 12.59 -4.81 7.63
CA GLU A 159 12.51 -4.94 6.19
C GLU A 159 12.64 -3.57 5.51
N PRO A 160 13.84 -3.13 5.10
CA PRO A 160 14.05 -1.80 4.53
C PRO A 160 13.37 -1.60 3.16
N ARG A 161 13.04 -2.69 2.45
CA ARG A 161 12.39 -2.62 1.13
C ARG A 161 10.94 -2.15 1.20
N VAL A 162 10.36 -1.99 2.41
CA VAL A 162 9.06 -1.33 2.60
C VAL A 162 9.05 0.07 1.96
N HIS A 163 10.20 0.77 1.98
CA HIS A 163 10.35 2.08 1.36
C HIS A 163 10.18 2.09 -0.15
N PHE A 164 10.26 0.94 -0.82
CA PHE A 164 10.00 0.80 -2.25
C PHE A 164 8.59 0.24 -2.54
N ALA A 165 7.85 -0.12 -1.49
CA ALA A 165 6.52 -0.73 -1.58
C ALA A 165 5.39 0.26 -1.25
N VAL A 166 5.63 1.22 -0.35
CA VAL A 166 4.65 2.25 0.01
C VAL A 166 4.80 3.48 -0.88
N ASN A 167 3.67 3.98 -1.41
CA ASN A 167 3.64 5.11 -2.34
C ASN A 167 2.96 6.33 -1.72
N CYS A 168 3.68 7.44 -1.64
CA CYS A 168 3.19 8.70 -1.10
C CYS A 168 2.59 9.65 -2.15
N ALA A 169 2.15 9.14 -3.28
CA ALA A 169 1.50 9.89 -4.35
C ALA A 169 2.36 10.98 -5.03
N SER A 170 3.68 10.96 -4.87
CA SER A 170 4.59 11.95 -5.50
C SER A 170 5.38 11.34 -6.64
N ILE A 171 5.80 12.17 -7.62
CA ILE A 171 6.70 11.73 -8.71
C ILE A 171 8.02 11.19 -8.14
N GLY A 172 8.57 11.81 -7.09
CA GLY A 172 9.80 11.37 -6.43
C GLY A 172 9.68 10.05 -5.68
N CYS A 173 8.46 9.59 -5.39
CA CYS A 173 8.19 8.36 -4.65
C CYS A 173 8.54 7.10 -5.49
N PRO A 174 8.94 5.99 -4.86
CA PRO A 174 8.90 4.69 -5.51
C PRO A 174 7.52 4.42 -6.12
N MET A 175 7.49 3.69 -7.21
CA MET A 175 6.26 3.47 -7.96
C MET A 175 5.15 2.81 -7.13
N LEU A 176 3.89 3.20 -7.34
CA LEU A 176 2.77 2.36 -6.97
C LEU A 176 2.78 1.12 -7.86
N ARG A 177 2.80 -0.06 -7.25
CA ARG A 177 2.84 -1.33 -7.97
C ARG A 177 1.50 -1.58 -8.66
N GLU A 178 1.54 -2.18 -9.84
CA GLU A 178 0.38 -2.53 -10.67
C GLU A 178 -0.44 -3.74 -10.17
N GLU A 179 -0.04 -4.34 -9.05
CA GLU A 179 -0.75 -5.41 -8.35
C GLU A 179 -0.59 -5.30 -6.84
N ALA A 180 -1.50 -5.87 -6.08
CA ALA A 180 -1.39 -5.93 -4.62
C ALA A 180 -0.21 -6.78 -4.17
N PHE A 181 0.36 -6.44 -3.01
CA PHE A 181 1.29 -7.32 -2.30
C PHE A 181 0.51 -8.50 -1.71
N VAL A 182 1.07 -9.70 -1.81
CA VAL A 182 0.48 -10.92 -1.26
C VAL A 182 1.54 -11.75 -0.53
N ALA A 183 1.15 -12.41 0.55
CA ALA A 183 2.06 -13.11 1.44
C ALA A 183 2.97 -14.11 0.72
N GLU A 184 2.39 -14.92 -0.17
CA GLU A 184 3.07 -16.01 -0.88
C GLU A 184 4.17 -15.51 -1.83
N ARG A 185 4.05 -14.28 -2.31
CA ARG A 185 4.98 -13.67 -3.26
C ARG A 185 5.72 -12.47 -2.70
N LEU A 186 5.50 -12.09 -1.43
CA LEU A 186 6.02 -10.86 -0.85
C LEU A 186 7.54 -10.70 -1.02
N PRO A 187 8.37 -11.71 -0.72
CA PRO A 187 9.82 -11.57 -0.91
C PRO A 187 10.22 -11.25 -2.35
N ALA A 188 9.56 -11.90 -3.33
CA ALA A 188 9.81 -11.68 -4.75
C ALA A 188 9.28 -10.31 -5.21
N GLN A 189 8.10 -9.88 -4.71
CA GLN A 189 7.53 -8.57 -5.03
C GLN A 189 8.39 -7.43 -4.48
N LEU A 190 8.91 -7.56 -3.25
CA LEU A 190 9.82 -6.58 -2.66
C LEU A 190 11.17 -6.54 -3.39
N ALA A 191 11.73 -7.69 -3.76
CA ALA A 191 12.94 -7.74 -4.58
C ALA A 191 12.72 -7.03 -5.92
N GLN A 192 11.62 -7.31 -6.61
CA GLN A 192 11.29 -6.66 -7.88
C GLN A 192 11.08 -5.15 -7.74
N GLN A 193 10.40 -4.68 -6.68
CA GLN A 193 10.24 -3.24 -6.43
C GLN A 193 11.59 -2.57 -6.18
N THR A 194 12.49 -3.23 -5.44
CA THR A 194 13.86 -2.74 -5.24
C THR A 194 14.60 -2.60 -6.55
N GLU A 195 14.61 -3.64 -7.39
CA GLU A 195 15.26 -3.64 -8.69
C GLU A 195 14.71 -2.53 -9.62
N ARG A 196 13.38 -2.38 -9.66
CA ARG A 196 12.71 -1.33 -10.44
C ARG A 196 13.13 0.07 -9.98
N PHE A 197 13.13 0.31 -8.67
CA PHE A 197 13.49 1.61 -8.11
C PHE A 197 14.98 1.92 -8.30
N MET A 198 15.87 0.96 -8.07
CA MET A 198 17.31 1.15 -8.26
C MET A 198 17.68 1.34 -9.74
N ALA A 199 16.92 0.78 -10.67
CA ALA A 199 17.11 0.96 -12.11
C ALA A 199 16.59 2.30 -12.65
N ASP A 200 15.77 3.04 -11.89
CA ASP A 200 15.28 4.36 -12.30
C ASP A 200 16.38 5.41 -12.21
N ARG A 201 17.04 5.65 -13.33
CA ARG A 201 18.17 6.59 -13.45
C ARG A 201 17.79 8.05 -13.23
N THR A 202 16.52 8.39 -13.18
CA THR A 202 16.07 9.72 -12.77
C THR A 202 16.21 9.95 -11.27
N ARG A 203 16.27 8.89 -10.49
CA ARG A 203 16.31 8.88 -9.02
C ARG A 203 17.57 8.29 -8.43
N ASN A 204 18.20 7.33 -9.13
CA ASN A 204 19.37 6.61 -8.62
C ASN A 204 20.35 6.37 -9.77
N ARG A 205 21.56 6.92 -9.71
CA ARG A 205 22.53 6.82 -10.80
C ARG A 205 23.95 7.05 -10.35
N TRP A 206 24.87 6.38 -11.00
CA TRP A 206 26.27 6.74 -10.95
C TRP A 206 26.52 8.00 -11.79
N ASN A 207 27.12 9.03 -11.19
CA ASN A 207 27.58 10.22 -11.91
C ASN A 207 29.07 10.06 -12.25
N THR A 208 29.37 9.67 -13.46
CA THR A 208 30.75 9.42 -13.95
C THR A 208 31.62 10.67 -13.88
N GLN A 209 31.09 11.86 -14.20
CA GLN A 209 31.86 13.12 -14.17
C GLN A 209 32.28 13.50 -12.75
N ARG A 210 31.36 13.33 -11.78
CA ARG A 210 31.59 13.65 -10.37
C ARG A 210 32.13 12.47 -9.56
N ARG A 211 32.24 11.31 -10.17
CA ARG A 211 32.70 10.03 -9.57
C ARG A 211 32.00 9.75 -8.22
N ARG A 212 30.68 9.93 -8.20
CA ARG A 212 29.86 9.71 -7.00
C ARG A 212 28.53 9.06 -7.36
N LEU A 213 27.94 8.39 -6.38
CA LEU A 213 26.59 7.88 -6.47
C LEU A 213 25.58 8.97 -6.10
N GLU A 214 24.62 9.22 -6.98
CA GLU A 214 23.50 10.13 -6.76
C GLU A 214 22.25 9.28 -6.52
N LEU A 215 21.69 9.38 -5.32
CA LEU A 215 20.56 8.58 -4.85
C LEU A 215 19.33 9.46 -4.58
N SER A 216 18.17 8.84 -4.63
CA SER A 216 16.92 9.43 -4.17
C SER A 216 17.01 9.91 -2.72
N LYS A 217 16.28 10.97 -2.40
CA LYS A 217 16.14 11.51 -1.05
C LYS A 217 15.55 10.50 -0.05
N ILE A 218 14.89 9.45 -0.52
CA ILE A 218 14.44 8.31 0.30
C ILE A 218 15.60 7.73 1.13
N PHE A 219 16.77 7.58 0.53
CA PHE A 219 17.94 7.04 1.21
C PHE A 219 18.58 8.01 2.22
N ASP A 220 18.34 9.31 2.10
CA ASP A 220 18.71 10.31 3.09
C ASP A 220 17.79 10.27 4.31
N TRP A 221 16.48 10.18 4.06
CA TRP A 221 15.49 10.16 5.13
C TRP A 221 15.47 8.85 5.92
N TYR A 222 15.71 7.72 5.25
CA TYR A 222 15.54 6.38 5.81
C TYR A 222 16.82 5.54 5.78
N GLY A 223 17.98 6.19 5.65
CA GLY A 223 19.28 5.51 5.53
C GLY A 223 19.56 4.50 6.65
N ASP A 224 19.12 4.81 7.86
CA ASP A 224 19.30 3.94 9.03
C ASP A 224 18.62 2.57 8.88
N ASP A 225 17.46 2.51 8.20
CA ASP A 225 16.74 1.23 8.00
C ASP A 225 17.55 0.27 7.11
N PHE A 226 18.41 0.80 6.22
CA PHE A 226 19.30 0.00 5.37
C PHE A 226 20.57 -0.48 6.11
N THR A 227 20.73 -0.18 7.39
CA THR A 227 21.86 -0.60 8.21
C THR A 227 21.51 -1.71 9.20
N LEU A 228 20.24 -2.13 9.28
CA LEU A 228 19.74 -3.09 10.27
C LEU A 228 20.19 -4.54 10.02
N GLY A 229 20.92 -4.82 8.96
CA GLY A 229 21.47 -6.15 8.68
C GLY A 229 20.55 -7.04 7.85
N HIS A 230 19.51 -6.50 7.23
CA HIS A 230 18.66 -7.25 6.29
C HIS A 230 19.53 -7.88 5.19
N GLN A 231 19.40 -9.21 5.00
CA GLN A 231 20.23 -10.01 4.08
C GLN A 231 21.75 -9.81 4.28
N GLY A 232 22.19 -9.51 5.51
CA GLY A 232 23.59 -9.27 5.83
C GLY A 232 24.10 -7.86 5.49
N ILE A 233 23.27 -6.99 4.90
CA ILE A 233 23.64 -5.63 4.51
C ILE A 233 23.56 -4.70 5.72
N ARG A 234 24.69 -4.01 6.02
CA ARG A 234 24.82 -3.15 7.21
C ARG A 234 25.24 -1.72 6.88
N SER A 235 25.19 -1.32 5.62
CA SER A 235 25.45 0.06 5.22
C SER A 235 24.76 0.38 3.88
N LEU A 236 24.46 1.66 3.69
CA LEU A 236 23.89 2.14 2.41
C LEU A 236 24.84 1.90 1.24
N LYS A 237 26.16 2.00 1.46
CA LYS A 237 27.16 1.68 0.42
C LYS A 237 27.13 0.20 0.03
N ALA A 238 27.01 -0.71 1.01
CA ALA A 238 26.88 -2.14 0.74
C ALA A 238 25.57 -2.45 -0.01
N PHE A 239 24.47 -1.79 0.38
CA PHE A 239 23.20 -1.90 -0.34
C PHE A 239 23.33 -1.44 -1.80
N ALA A 240 23.92 -0.27 -2.03
CA ALA A 240 24.16 0.23 -3.38
C ALA A 240 25.10 -0.68 -4.19
N GLY A 241 26.15 -1.19 -3.56
CA GLY A 241 27.08 -2.15 -4.20
C GLY A 241 26.39 -3.44 -4.65
N ALA A 242 25.45 -3.97 -3.86
CA ALA A 242 24.65 -5.13 -4.24
C ALA A 242 23.77 -4.87 -5.49
N HIS A 243 23.43 -3.60 -5.77
CA HIS A 243 22.65 -3.18 -6.92
C HIS A 243 23.48 -2.43 -7.99
N ALA A 244 24.81 -2.60 -8.02
CA ALA A 244 25.71 -1.87 -8.90
C ALA A 244 25.34 -1.96 -10.38
N GLU A 245 24.83 -3.10 -10.85
CA GLU A 245 24.39 -3.30 -12.23
C GLU A 245 23.20 -2.41 -12.61
N ARG A 246 22.35 -2.04 -11.64
CA ARG A 246 21.23 -1.12 -11.87
C ARG A 246 21.64 0.34 -11.84
N LEU A 247 22.76 0.65 -11.20
CA LEU A 247 23.23 2.01 -10.94
C LEU A 247 24.26 2.52 -11.93
N ALA A 248 25.05 1.61 -12.54
CA ALA A 248 26.13 1.98 -13.46
C ALA A 248 26.18 1.06 -14.69
N ASP A 249 26.60 1.62 -15.83
CA ASP A 249 26.67 0.88 -17.09
C ASP A 249 28.07 0.31 -17.34
N ALA A 250 29.13 1.06 -17.00
CA ALA A 250 30.50 0.62 -17.20
C ALA A 250 30.95 -0.40 -16.14
N PRO A 251 31.63 -1.49 -16.50
CA PRO A 251 32.15 -2.48 -15.54
C PRO A 251 33.05 -1.87 -14.46
N ALA A 252 33.89 -0.90 -14.81
CA ALA A 252 34.77 -0.21 -13.87
C ALA A 252 33.99 0.58 -12.79
N ASP A 253 32.87 1.22 -13.18
CA ASP A 253 32.01 1.95 -12.25
C ASP A 253 31.25 0.98 -11.35
N ARG A 254 30.80 -0.16 -11.87
CA ARG A 254 30.18 -1.24 -11.06
C ARG A 254 31.15 -1.79 -10.03
N ALA A 255 32.39 -2.08 -10.43
CA ALA A 255 33.44 -2.56 -9.50
C ALA A 255 33.69 -1.54 -8.39
N ARG A 256 33.70 -0.25 -8.71
CA ARG A 256 33.82 0.83 -7.72
C ARG A 256 32.64 0.87 -6.74
N LEU A 257 31.40 0.71 -7.23
CA LEU A 257 30.22 0.61 -6.38
C LEU A 257 30.31 -0.63 -5.46
N GLN A 258 30.73 -1.76 -5.97
CA GLN A 258 30.91 -3.00 -5.21
C GLN A 258 32.00 -2.90 -4.12
N SER A 259 33.08 -2.15 -4.39
CA SER A 259 34.15 -1.94 -3.41
C SER A 259 33.79 -0.90 -2.32
N GLY A 260 32.72 -0.12 -2.50
CA GLY A 260 32.35 0.96 -1.59
C GLY A 260 33.22 2.23 -1.68
N ASP A 261 34.14 2.30 -2.68
CA ASP A 261 35.03 3.44 -2.90
C ASP A 261 34.34 4.55 -3.70
N PHE A 262 33.33 5.20 -3.08
CA PHE A 262 32.59 6.30 -3.68
C PHE A 262 31.94 7.22 -2.64
N GLY A 263 31.69 8.47 -3.05
CA GLY A 263 30.84 9.38 -2.31
C GLY A 263 29.38 9.22 -2.67
N ILE A 264 28.48 9.57 -1.76
CA ILE A 264 27.03 9.62 -1.98
C ILE A 264 26.59 11.08 -1.96
N ALA A 265 25.67 11.42 -2.86
CA ALA A 265 24.89 12.65 -2.81
C ALA A 265 23.41 12.30 -3.00
N PHE A 266 22.54 13.09 -2.40
CA PHE A 266 21.10 12.89 -2.52
C PHE A 266 20.51 13.91 -3.51
N LEU A 267 19.64 13.40 -4.39
CA LEU A 267 18.93 14.21 -5.38
C LEU A 267 17.74 14.92 -4.72
N ASP A 268 17.31 16.02 -5.30
CA ASP A 268 16.07 16.68 -4.89
C ASP A 268 14.87 15.77 -5.11
N TYR A 269 13.88 15.91 -4.23
CA TYR A 269 12.67 15.09 -4.28
C TYR A 269 11.55 15.86 -4.97
N ASP A 270 10.96 15.24 -6.00
CA ASP A 270 9.84 15.81 -6.72
C ASP A 270 8.52 15.51 -6.00
N TRP A 271 7.93 16.54 -5.39
CA TRP A 271 6.67 16.45 -4.65
C TRP A 271 5.42 16.62 -5.52
N ALA A 272 5.57 16.86 -6.83
CA ALA A 272 4.41 16.91 -7.72
C ALA A 272 3.65 15.58 -7.69
N LEU A 273 2.32 15.68 -7.82
CA LEU A 273 1.44 14.51 -7.82
C LEU A 273 1.80 13.59 -9.00
N ASN A 274 1.90 12.30 -8.75
CA ASN A 274 2.21 11.28 -9.76
C ASN A 274 0.99 10.95 -10.67
N ASP A 275 0.17 11.94 -10.99
CA ASP A 275 -1.04 11.80 -11.81
C ASP A 275 -0.72 11.65 -13.31
N VAL A 276 -1.52 10.84 -13.99
CA VAL A 276 -1.57 10.81 -15.47
C VAL A 276 -2.42 11.98 -15.93
N ARG A 277 -1.80 13.00 -16.45
CA ARG A 277 -2.46 14.17 -17.05
C ARG A 277 -2.63 14.01 -18.56
#